data_d2634febca27211cc73fd48e0a89e835
#
_entry.id   d2634febca27211cc73fd48e0a89e835
#
_cell.length_a   1.000
_cell.length_b   1.000
_cell.length_c   1.000
_cell.angle_alpha   90.00
_cell.angle_beta   90.00
_cell.angle_gamma   90.00
#
_symmetry.space_group_name_H-M   'P 1'
#
loop_
_entity.id
_entity.type
_entity.pdbx_description
1 polymer ?
#
loop_
_entity_poly.entity_id
_entity_poly.type
_entity_poly.pdbx_seq_one_letter_code
_entity_poly.pdbx_strand_id
1 'polypeptide(L)'
;ITREKLMVLRNHGISRISINPQTMKQETLNLIGRHHTVQQTIDSFNLARKLGFDNINMDLIVGLPGESLSDVADTMEVIRKLAPDNLTVHSLAIKRAARLNIQRERYQDFEIVNTADHIALTSKVAEEMGLFPYYLYRQKNMAGNFENVGYAAPGKAGVYNVLIMEEKQSIVACGAGASTKRVWVQPNPDGTHRIERAENVKDVAQYITRIDEMIERKSRLFTKE
;
A
#
# COMPACT_ATOMS: atom_id res chain seq x y z
N ILE A 1 -11.65 12.05 -2.01
CA ILE A 1 -12.30 11.31 -3.12
C ILE A 1 -13.59 12.04 -3.46
N THR A 2 -13.77 12.40 -4.73
CA THR A 2 -15.00 13.07 -5.22
C THR A 2 -15.60 12.32 -6.40
N ARG A 3 -16.89 12.54 -6.67
CA ARG A 3 -17.59 11.93 -7.79
C ARG A 3 -16.92 12.22 -9.13
N GLU A 4 -16.52 13.47 -9.35
CA GLU A 4 -15.88 13.92 -10.60
C GLU A 4 -14.59 13.17 -10.86
N LYS A 5 -13.72 13.03 -9.83
CA LYS A 5 -12.44 12.29 -9.95
C LYS A 5 -12.68 10.81 -10.25
N LEU A 6 -13.64 10.17 -9.58
CA LEU A 6 -13.99 8.78 -9.83
C LEU A 6 -14.52 8.58 -11.25
N MET A 7 -15.36 9.49 -11.74
CA MET A 7 -15.87 9.44 -13.11
C MET A 7 -14.76 9.58 -14.15
N VAL A 8 -13.79 10.50 -13.93
CA VAL A 8 -12.62 10.63 -14.80
C VAL A 8 -11.85 9.30 -14.88
N LEU A 9 -11.59 8.66 -13.74
CA LEU A 9 -10.93 7.35 -13.72
C LEU A 9 -11.71 6.29 -14.50
N ARG A 10 -13.03 6.20 -14.31
CA ARG A 10 -13.88 5.27 -15.04
C ARG A 10 -13.86 5.53 -16.55
N ASN A 11 -13.97 6.78 -16.98
CA ASN A 11 -13.94 7.17 -18.38
C ASN A 11 -12.61 6.82 -19.08
N HIS A 12 -11.53 6.69 -18.30
CA HIS A 12 -10.21 6.27 -18.79
C HIS A 12 -9.95 4.76 -18.59
N GLY A 13 -10.99 3.96 -18.32
CA GLY A 13 -10.87 2.51 -18.23
C GLY A 13 -10.19 2.00 -16.95
N ILE A 14 -10.02 2.85 -15.92
CA ILE A 14 -9.48 2.42 -14.64
C ILE A 14 -10.53 1.59 -13.92
N SER A 15 -10.25 0.32 -13.70
CA SER A 15 -11.17 -0.63 -13.06
C SER A 15 -10.84 -0.86 -11.58
N ARG A 16 -9.56 -0.75 -11.18
CA ARG A 16 -9.08 -0.98 -9.83
C ARG A 16 -8.64 0.31 -9.15
N ILE A 17 -9.15 0.54 -7.96
CA ILE A 17 -8.76 1.68 -7.10
C ILE A 17 -8.46 1.21 -5.69
N SER A 18 -7.79 2.06 -4.91
CA SER A 18 -7.58 1.84 -3.48
C SER A 18 -8.23 2.96 -2.68
N ILE A 19 -8.95 2.59 -1.63
CA ILE A 19 -9.52 3.49 -0.62
C ILE A 19 -8.98 3.03 0.73
N ASN A 20 -8.00 3.75 1.27
CA ASN A 20 -7.12 3.25 2.33
C ASN A 20 -7.46 3.88 3.68
N PRO A 21 -8.26 3.22 4.52
CA PRO A 21 -8.63 3.73 5.84
C PRO A 21 -7.45 3.79 6.82
N GLN A 22 -6.54 2.85 6.76
CA GLN A 22 -5.50 2.51 7.72
C GLN A 22 -6.07 1.85 8.99
N THR A 23 -7.11 2.40 9.58
CA THR A 23 -7.94 1.90 10.68
C THR A 23 -9.34 2.49 10.57
N MET A 24 -10.32 1.88 11.22
CA MET A 24 -11.68 2.42 11.35
C MET A 24 -11.94 2.98 12.77
N LYS A 25 -10.89 3.32 13.52
CA LYS A 25 -10.95 4.00 14.81
C LYS A 25 -10.57 5.48 14.65
N GLN A 26 -11.53 6.38 14.87
CA GLN A 26 -11.34 7.82 14.61
C GLN A 26 -10.23 8.44 15.47
N GLU A 27 -10.14 8.04 16.73
CA GLU A 27 -9.12 8.52 17.67
C GLU A 27 -7.72 8.20 17.15
N THR A 28 -7.52 6.98 16.64
CA THR A 28 -6.24 6.55 16.05
C THR A 28 -5.94 7.32 14.77
N LEU A 29 -6.92 7.55 13.90
CA LEU A 29 -6.73 8.38 12.70
C LEU A 29 -6.23 9.79 13.07
N ASN A 30 -6.85 10.41 14.07
CA ASN A 30 -6.45 11.71 14.58
C ASN A 30 -5.03 11.68 15.16
N LEU A 31 -4.72 10.64 15.94
CA LEU A 31 -3.41 10.45 16.58
C LEU A 31 -2.28 10.33 15.53
N ILE A 32 -2.48 9.53 14.48
CA ILE A 32 -1.47 9.33 13.41
C ILE A 32 -1.48 10.47 12.37
N GLY A 33 -2.29 11.50 12.57
CA GLY A 33 -2.33 12.70 11.72
C GLY A 33 -3.01 12.48 10.37
N ARG A 34 -3.99 11.59 10.31
CA ARG A 34 -4.88 11.46 9.16
C ARG A 34 -6.00 12.48 9.27
N HIS A 35 -6.31 13.18 8.17
CA HIS A 35 -7.29 14.26 8.15
C HIS A 35 -8.67 13.81 7.66
N HIS A 36 -8.84 12.56 7.28
CA HIS A 36 -10.14 12.00 6.90
C HIS A 36 -10.83 11.36 8.10
N THR A 37 -12.14 11.28 8.03
CA THR A 37 -12.95 10.58 9.02
C THR A 37 -13.29 9.15 8.57
N VAL A 38 -13.65 8.30 9.53
CA VAL A 38 -14.18 6.96 9.25
C VAL A 38 -15.40 7.04 8.32
N GLN A 39 -16.31 7.99 8.58
CA GLN A 39 -17.49 8.18 7.74
C GLN A 39 -17.14 8.57 6.31
N GLN A 40 -16.17 9.47 6.12
CA GLN A 40 -15.69 9.84 4.77
C GLN A 40 -15.11 8.65 4.01
N THR A 41 -14.47 7.71 4.69
CA THR A 41 -13.99 6.46 4.08
C THR A 41 -15.15 5.60 3.61
N ILE A 42 -16.16 5.39 4.47
CA ILE A 42 -17.37 4.64 4.15
C ILE A 42 -18.12 5.26 2.97
N ASP A 43 -18.33 6.58 3.00
CA ASP A 43 -19.02 7.32 1.94
C ASP A 43 -18.27 7.23 0.61
N SER A 44 -16.94 7.35 0.64
CA SER A 44 -16.07 7.22 -0.54
C SER A 44 -16.15 5.82 -1.14
N PHE A 45 -16.15 4.79 -0.31
CA PHE A 45 -16.28 3.40 -0.73
C PHE A 45 -17.65 3.15 -1.40
N ASN A 46 -18.73 3.57 -0.74
CA ASN A 46 -20.09 3.42 -1.26
C ASN A 46 -20.28 4.20 -2.57
N LEU A 47 -19.72 5.41 -2.66
CA LEU A 47 -19.75 6.20 -3.89
C LEU A 47 -19.00 5.49 -5.02
N ALA A 48 -17.84 4.92 -4.77
CA ALA A 48 -17.07 4.16 -5.76
C ALA A 48 -17.86 2.94 -6.25
N ARG A 49 -18.46 2.17 -5.34
CA ARG A 49 -19.35 1.04 -5.71
C ARG A 49 -20.53 1.51 -6.57
N LYS A 50 -21.20 2.59 -6.18
CA LYS A 50 -22.32 3.17 -6.95
C LYS A 50 -21.91 3.63 -8.36
N LEU A 51 -20.65 4.03 -8.54
CA LEU A 51 -20.09 4.40 -9.84
C LEU A 51 -19.54 3.21 -10.63
N GLY A 52 -19.73 1.97 -10.16
CA GLY A 52 -19.40 0.74 -10.86
C GLY A 52 -17.95 0.27 -10.72
N PHE A 53 -17.22 0.74 -9.71
CA PHE A 53 -15.93 0.12 -9.37
C PHE A 53 -16.19 -1.24 -8.70
N ASP A 54 -15.70 -2.29 -9.31
CA ASP A 54 -15.86 -3.68 -8.88
C ASP A 54 -14.53 -4.34 -8.48
N ASN A 55 -13.48 -3.53 -8.32
CA ASN A 55 -12.18 -3.94 -7.81
C ASN A 55 -11.62 -2.85 -6.90
N ILE A 56 -12.05 -2.84 -5.64
CA ILE A 56 -11.64 -1.86 -4.64
C ILE A 56 -10.77 -2.54 -3.59
N ASN A 57 -9.54 -2.03 -3.44
CA ASN A 57 -8.64 -2.43 -2.38
C ASN A 57 -8.78 -1.49 -1.18
N MET A 58 -8.65 -2.04 0.03
CA MET A 58 -8.51 -1.26 1.27
C MET A 58 -7.22 -1.65 1.99
N ASP A 59 -6.44 -0.66 2.44
CA ASP A 59 -5.22 -0.90 3.22
C ASP A 59 -5.49 -0.63 4.69
N LEU A 60 -5.10 -1.58 5.54
CA LEU A 60 -5.10 -1.47 6.99
C LEU A 60 -3.69 -1.55 7.54
N ILE A 61 -3.49 -0.97 8.72
CA ILE A 61 -2.24 -1.10 9.48
C ILE A 61 -2.57 -1.69 10.85
N VAL A 62 -1.94 -2.79 11.21
CA VAL A 62 -1.97 -3.36 12.55
C VAL A 62 -0.74 -2.94 13.35
N GLY A 63 -0.90 -2.79 14.65
CA GLY A 63 0.14 -2.26 15.54
C GLY A 63 0.19 -0.74 15.56
N LEU A 64 -0.90 -0.06 15.26
CA LEU A 64 -0.98 1.40 15.44
C LEU A 64 -0.94 1.78 16.91
N PRO A 65 -0.37 2.95 17.26
CA PRO A 65 -0.26 3.37 18.66
C PRO A 65 -1.62 3.42 19.36
N GLY A 66 -1.72 2.75 20.52
CA GLY A 66 -2.93 2.73 21.34
C GLY A 66 -4.08 1.88 20.79
N GLU A 67 -3.83 1.03 19.78
CA GLU A 67 -4.80 0.04 19.31
C GLU A 67 -4.58 -1.32 19.96
N SER A 68 -5.65 -1.86 20.52
CA SER A 68 -5.75 -3.22 21.05
C SER A 68 -6.23 -4.20 19.98
N LEU A 69 -6.19 -5.49 20.30
CA LEU A 69 -6.79 -6.53 19.47
C LEU A 69 -8.29 -6.31 19.23
N SER A 70 -9.02 -5.78 20.23
CA SER A 70 -10.44 -5.43 20.08
C SER A 70 -10.65 -4.32 19.06
N ASP A 71 -9.81 -3.28 19.05
CA ASP A 71 -9.91 -2.18 18.09
C ASP A 71 -9.68 -2.68 16.64
N VAL A 72 -8.75 -3.64 16.49
CA VAL A 72 -8.52 -4.29 15.18
C VAL A 72 -9.73 -5.15 14.79
N ALA A 73 -10.35 -5.86 15.75
CA ALA A 73 -11.56 -6.63 15.50
C ALA A 73 -12.73 -5.74 15.04
N ASP A 74 -12.95 -4.61 15.72
CA ASP A 74 -13.98 -3.63 15.35
C ASP A 74 -13.71 -3.04 13.95
N THR A 75 -12.46 -2.73 13.64
CA THR A 75 -12.03 -2.30 12.29
C THR A 75 -12.37 -3.37 11.25
N MET A 76 -12.00 -4.62 11.49
CA MET A 76 -12.26 -5.72 10.57
C MET A 76 -13.76 -5.98 10.37
N GLU A 77 -14.58 -5.78 11.39
CA GLU A 77 -16.05 -5.91 11.29
C GLU A 77 -16.65 -4.83 10.35
N VAL A 78 -16.15 -3.60 10.42
CA VAL A 78 -16.56 -2.55 9.46
C VAL A 78 -16.11 -2.87 8.05
N ILE A 79 -14.86 -3.33 7.86
CA ILE A 79 -14.33 -3.75 6.56
C ILE A 79 -15.16 -4.92 5.99
N ARG A 80 -15.52 -5.89 6.81
CA ARG A 80 -16.36 -7.03 6.41
C ARG A 80 -17.72 -6.56 5.87
N LYS A 81 -18.36 -5.56 6.50
CA LYS A 81 -19.62 -4.98 6.03
C LYS A 81 -19.47 -4.21 4.72
N LEU A 82 -18.35 -3.55 4.49
CA LEU A 82 -18.04 -2.87 3.23
C LEU A 82 -17.77 -3.85 2.09
N ALA A 83 -17.29 -5.04 2.39
CA ALA A 83 -16.96 -6.10 1.44
C ALA A 83 -16.06 -5.62 0.27
N PRO A 84 -14.82 -5.19 0.54
CA PRO A 84 -13.86 -4.85 -0.51
C PRO A 84 -13.45 -6.10 -1.30
N ASP A 85 -13.00 -5.91 -2.52
CA ASP A 85 -12.50 -7.00 -3.38
C ASP A 85 -11.06 -7.39 -3.04
N ASN A 86 -10.34 -6.48 -2.40
CA ASN A 86 -8.96 -6.69 -1.93
C ASN A 86 -8.78 -6.03 -0.56
N LEU A 87 -7.94 -6.65 0.24
CA LEU A 87 -7.50 -6.13 1.52
C LEU A 87 -5.98 -6.26 1.62
N THR A 88 -5.30 -5.20 2.00
CA THR A 88 -3.89 -5.28 2.36
C THR A 88 -3.73 -4.97 3.84
N VAL A 89 -3.18 -5.92 4.58
CA VAL A 89 -2.86 -5.75 6.00
C VAL A 89 -1.38 -5.48 6.15
N HIS A 90 -1.05 -4.29 6.62
CA HIS A 90 0.30 -3.86 6.91
C HIS A 90 0.59 -4.00 8.38
N SER A 91 1.74 -4.55 8.72
CA SER A 91 2.32 -4.38 10.06
C SER A 91 3.03 -3.04 10.13
N LEU A 92 2.78 -2.27 11.20
CA LEU A 92 3.38 -0.95 11.36
C LEU A 92 4.91 -1.01 11.24
N ALA A 93 5.46 -0.24 10.31
CA ALA A 93 6.91 -0.07 10.14
C ALA A 93 7.34 1.33 10.57
N ILE A 94 8.18 1.41 11.61
CA ILE A 94 8.68 2.69 12.12
C ILE A 94 9.92 3.10 11.32
N LYS A 95 9.72 3.96 10.32
CA LYS A 95 10.81 4.51 9.50
C LYS A 95 11.44 5.75 10.18
N ARG A 96 12.74 5.99 9.94
CA ARG A 96 13.46 7.16 10.53
C ARG A 96 12.77 8.49 10.29
N ALA A 97 12.22 8.72 9.11
CA ALA A 97 11.51 9.94 8.73
C ALA A 97 10.02 9.92 9.06
N ALA A 98 9.50 8.87 9.70
CA ALA A 98 8.10 8.80 10.08
C ALA A 98 7.82 9.74 11.26
N ARG A 99 6.64 10.38 11.28
CA ARG A 99 6.19 11.24 12.40
C ARG A 99 6.30 10.54 13.75
N LEU A 100 5.97 9.27 13.82
CA LEU A 100 6.12 8.40 15.00
C LEU A 100 7.55 8.39 15.56
N ASN A 101 8.55 8.50 14.70
CA ASN A 101 9.95 8.52 15.14
C ASN A 101 10.44 9.95 15.43
N ILE A 102 10.01 10.93 14.63
CA ILE A 102 10.40 12.35 14.80
C ILE A 102 9.75 12.95 16.04
N GLN A 103 8.50 12.59 16.35
CA GLN A 103 7.71 13.10 17.47
C GLN A 103 7.52 12.01 18.55
N ARG A 104 8.59 11.28 18.88
CA ARG A 104 8.54 10.18 19.86
C ARG A 104 7.86 10.55 21.16
N GLU A 105 8.14 11.74 21.69
CA GLU A 105 7.55 12.26 22.92
C GLU A 105 6.02 12.29 22.90
N ARG A 106 5.43 12.56 21.73
CA ARG A 106 3.96 12.58 21.55
C ARG A 106 3.33 11.19 21.62
N TYR A 107 4.11 10.15 21.35
CA TYR A 107 3.63 8.77 21.27
C TYR A 107 4.16 7.87 22.39
N GLN A 108 4.94 8.43 23.32
CA GLN A 108 5.59 7.67 24.41
C GLN A 108 4.60 6.97 25.35
N ASP A 109 3.40 7.55 25.50
CA ASP A 109 2.35 7.04 26.38
C ASP A 109 1.46 5.97 25.67
N PHE A 110 1.71 5.71 24.37
CA PHE A 110 0.95 4.74 23.61
C PHE A 110 1.76 3.47 23.37
N GLU A 111 1.19 2.36 23.76
CA GLU A 111 1.77 1.06 23.46
C GLU A 111 1.59 0.73 21.96
N ILE A 112 2.62 0.17 21.35
CA ILE A 112 2.59 -0.35 19.98
C ILE A 112 2.61 -1.86 20.09
N VAL A 113 1.44 -2.48 19.94
CA VAL A 113 1.27 -3.92 20.08
C VAL A 113 0.88 -4.52 18.74
N ASN A 114 1.75 -5.39 18.22
CA ASN A 114 1.42 -6.24 17.07
C ASN A 114 1.87 -7.67 17.40
N THR A 115 0.92 -8.55 17.59
CA THR A 115 1.12 -9.93 17.99
C THR A 115 0.62 -10.90 16.94
N ALA A 116 0.93 -12.17 17.08
CA ALA A 116 0.40 -13.23 16.21
C ALA A 116 -1.15 -13.25 16.18
N ASP A 117 -1.80 -12.87 17.29
CA ASP A 117 -3.27 -12.83 17.36
C ASP A 117 -3.87 -11.76 16.45
N HIS A 118 -3.21 -10.59 16.30
CA HIS A 118 -3.64 -9.56 15.35
C HIS A 118 -3.58 -10.08 13.90
N ILE A 119 -2.50 -10.78 13.56
CA ILE A 119 -2.32 -11.36 12.22
C ILE A 119 -3.33 -12.49 11.99
N ALA A 120 -3.50 -13.37 12.98
CA ALA A 120 -4.48 -14.46 12.90
C ALA A 120 -5.91 -13.95 12.74
N LEU A 121 -6.29 -12.92 13.50
CA LEU A 121 -7.61 -12.27 13.41
C LEU A 121 -7.84 -11.70 12.01
N THR A 122 -6.92 -10.92 11.49
CA THR A 122 -7.07 -10.27 10.17
C THR A 122 -7.09 -11.30 9.04
N SER A 123 -6.27 -12.35 9.13
CA SER A 123 -6.25 -13.45 8.15
C SER A 123 -7.57 -14.22 8.16
N LYS A 124 -8.06 -14.58 9.35
CA LYS A 124 -9.34 -15.29 9.52
C LYS A 124 -10.51 -14.51 8.91
N VAL A 125 -10.62 -13.22 9.24
CA VAL A 125 -11.71 -12.39 8.70
C VAL A 125 -11.58 -12.18 7.19
N ALA A 126 -10.37 -12.06 6.65
CA ALA A 126 -10.16 -12.01 5.22
C ALA A 126 -10.63 -13.29 4.53
N GLU A 127 -10.31 -14.46 5.07
CA GLU A 127 -10.77 -15.76 4.58
C GLU A 127 -12.30 -15.90 4.64
N GLU A 128 -12.93 -15.48 5.75
CA GLU A 128 -14.40 -15.45 5.88
C GLU A 128 -15.08 -14.54 4.85
N MET A 129 -14.39 -13.50 4.36
CA MET A 129 -14.84 -12.65 3.25
C MET A 129 -14.57 -13.27 1.86
N GLY A 130 -13.97 -14.46 1.77
CA GLY A 130 -13.57 -15.08 0.51
C GLY A 130 -12.36 -14.41 -0.15
N LEU A 131 -11.53 -13.73 0.63
CA LEU A 131 -10.29 -13.12 0.18
C LEU A 131 -9.10 -14.02 0.50
N PHE A 132 -8.28 -14.34 -0.50
CA PHE A 132 -7.14 -15.23 -0.36
C PHE A 132 -5.82 -14.46 -0.48
N PRO A 133 -4.75 -14.85 0.28
CA PRO A 133 -3.46 -14.21 0.17
C PRO A 133 -2.89 -14.42 -1.23
N TYR A 134 -2.37 -13.36 -1.88
CA TYR A 134 -1.78 -13.44 -3.20
C TYR A 134 -0.39 -12.81 -3.29
N TYR A 135 0.00 -11.99 -2.33
CA TYR A 135 1.38 -11.54 -2.15
C TYR A 135 1.66 -11.23 -0.70
N LEU A 136 2.93 -11.30 -0.34
CA LEU A 136 3.44 -10.89 0.97
C LEU A 136 4.81 -10.23 0.80
N TYR A 137 5.13 -9.28 1.69
CA TYR A 137 6.46 -8.70 1.75
C TYR A 137 6.79 -8.19 3.15
N ARG A 138 8.08 -8.17 3.46
CA ARG A 138 8.59 -7.68 4.74
C ARG A 138 9.40 -6.41 4.54
N GLN A 139 9.23 -5.45 5.43
CA GLN A 139 10.08 -4.26 5.54
C GLN A 139 10.98 -4.38 6.77
N LYS A 140 12.03 -3.55 6.83
CA LYS A 140 12.85 -3.41 8.04
C LYS A 140 12.07 -2.68 9.14
N ASN A 141 12.32 -3.03 10.41
CA ASN A 141 11.74 -2.38 11.60
C ASN A 141 10.21 -2.44 11.65
N MET A 142 9.63 -3.59 11.36
CA MET A 142 8.20 -3.83 11.49
C MET A 142 7.86 -4.26 12.93
N ALA A 143 6.76 -3.72 13.47
CA ALA A 143 6.23 -4.13 14.76
C ALA A 143 5.88 -5.63 14.74
N GLY A 144 6.35 -6.38 15.75
CA GLY A 144 6.16 -7.83 15.83
C GLY A 144 6.93 -8.66 14.80
N ASN A 145 7.70 -8.03 13.90
CA ASN A 145 8.48 -8.69 12.83
C ASN A 145 7.63 -9.53 11.87
N PHE A 146 6.37 -9.17 11.66
CA PHE A 146 5.44 -9.83 10.74
C PHE A 146 5.51 -9.25 9.32
N GLU A 147 5.01 -10.00 8.33
CA GLU A 147 4.88 -9.57 6.95
C GLU A 147 3.67 -8.65 6.75
N ASN A 148 3.71 -7.88 5.65
CA ASN A 148 2.54 -7.29 5.04
C ASN A 148 1.92 -8.32 4.09
N VAL A 149 0.61 -8.52 4.16
CA VAL A 149 -0.08 -9.50 3.35
C VAL A 149 -1.19 -8.83 2.55
N GLY A 150 -1.21 -9.10 1.25
CA GLY A 150 -2.31 -8.69 0.37
C GLY A 150 -3.23 -9.87 0.10
N TYR A 151 -4.53 -9.65 0.34
CA TYR A 151 -5.60 -10.60 0.10
C TYR A 151 -6.47 -10.10 -1.05
N ALA A 152 -7.01 -11.01 -1.86
CA ALA A 152 -7.89 -10.68 -2.97
C ALA A 152 -8.96 -11.75 -3.17
N ALA A 153 -10.13 -11.32 -3.65
CA ALA A 153 -11.13 -12.22 -4.19
C ALA A 153 -10.59 -12.86 -5.50
N PRO A 154 -11.06 -14.06 -5.87
CA PRO A 154 -10.66 -14.72 -7.12
C PRO A 154 -10.81 -13.80 -8.35
N GLY A 155 -9.74 -13.68 -9.13
CA GLY A 155 -9.69 -12.81 -10.32
C GLY A 155 -9.54 -11.32 -10.05
N LYS A 156 -9.43 -10.86 -8.79
CA LYS A 156 -9.30 -9.44 -8.42
C LYS A 156 -7.91 -9.05 -7.92
N ALA A 157 -6.95 -9.97 -7.90
CA ALA A 157 -5.58 -9.69 -7.45
C ALA A 157 -4.95 -8.51 -8.20
N GLY A 158 -4.18 -7.71 -7.50
CA GLY A 158 -3.43 -6.59 -8.09
C GLY A 158 -2.21 -7.09 -8.86
N VAL A 159 -2.35 -7.27 -10.18
CA VAL A 159 -1.28 -7.80 -11.06
C VAL A 159 0.03 -7.02 -10.90
N TYR A 160 -0.04 -5.69 -10.74
CA TYR A 160 1.13 -4.86 -10.50
C TYR A 160 1.91 -5.29 -9.25
N ASN A 161 1.21 -5.64 -8.16
CA ASN A 161 1.86 -6.08 -6.92
C ASN A 161 2.61 -7.41 -7.15
N VAL A 162 2.00 -8.35 -7.85
CA VAL A 162 2.64 -9.64 -8.19
C VAL A 162 3.88 -9.41 -9.06
N LEU A 163 3.74 -8.64 -10.15
CA LEU A 163 4.86 -8.40 -11.08
C LEU A 163 6.03 -7.66 -10.46
N ILE A 164 5.76 -6.77 -9.49
CA ILE A 164 6.81 -6.02 -8.78
C ILE A 164 7.54 -6.90 -7.76
N MET A 165 6.81 -7.76 -7.05
CA MET A 165 7.38 -8.69 -6.05
C MET A 165 8.19 -9.79 -6.72
N GLU A 166 7.70 -10.33 -7.83
CA GLU A 166 8.38 -11.36 -8.62
C GLU A 166 9.49 -10.80 -9.51
N GLU A 167 9.67 -9.48 -9.52
CA GLU A 167 10.67 -8.79 -10.36
C GLU A 167 10.59 -9.15 -11.86
N LYS A 168 9.39 -9.40 -12.37
CA LYS A 168 9.13 -9.84 -13.75
C LYS A 168 8.95 -8.69 -14.74
N GLN A 169 8.75 -7.46 -14.26
CA GLN A 169 8.43 -6.32 -15.10
C GLN A 169 9.38 -5.14 -14.90
N SER A 170 9.82 -4.55 -16.00
CA SER A 170 10.49 -3.25 -16.01
C SER A 170 9.50 -2.14 -15.62
N ILE A 171 9.97 -1.14 -14.88
CA ILE A 171 9.14 -0.04 -14.37
C ILE A 171 9.85 1.26 -14.71
N VAL A 172 9.19 2.14 -15.46
CA VAL A 172 9.65 3.51 -15.67
C VAL A 172 8.98 4.39 -14.61
N ALA A 173 9.77 4.92 -13.70
CA ALA A 173 9.28 5.70 -12.57
C ALA A 173 9.50 7.20 -12.78
N CYS A 174 8.49 8.02 -12.45
CA CYS A 174 8.52 9.48 -12.52
C CYS A 174 8.42 10.07 -11.12
N GLY A 175 9.00 11.27 -10.94
CA GLY A 175 8.96 12.01 -9.67
C GLY A 175 10.28 11.99 -8.93
N ALA A 176 10.44 12.95 -8.00
CA ALA A 176 11.59 13.04 -7.12
C ALA A 176 11.72 11.79 -6.25
N GLY A 177 12.92 11.23 -6.14
CA GLY A 177 13.20 10.02 -5.36
C GLY A 177 12.66 8.72 -5.94
N ALA A 178 12.05 8.74 -7.14
CA ALA A 178 11.56 7.54 -7.78
C ALA A 178 12.68 6.72 -8.41
N SER A 179 12.52 5.39 -8.44
CA SER A 179 13.49 4.43 -8.97
C SER A 179 12.92 3.74 -10.20
N THR A 180 13.53 3.97 -11.35
CA THR A 180 13.27 3.21 -12.57
C THR A 180 14.02 1.89 -12.51
N LYS A 181 13.35 0.79 -12.84
CA LYS A 181 13.91 -0.57 -12.83
C LYS A 181 13.81 -1.18 -14.23
N ARG A 182 14.93 -1.62 -14.80
CA ARG A 182 14.94 -2.49 -15.98
C ARG A 182 15.14 -3.93 -15.53
N VAL A 183 14.24 -4.80 -15.94
CA VAL A 183 14.34 -6.25 -15.82
C VAL A 183 14.69 -6.81 -17.19
N TRP A 184 15.79 -7.55 -17.29
CA TRP A 184 16.22 -8.14 -18.54
C TRP A 184 15.41 -9.40 -18.84
N VAL A 185 15.04 -9.58 -20.11
CA VAL A 185 14.18 -10.69 -20.54
C VAL A 185 14.86 -12.04 -20.38
N GLN A 186 16.17 -12.09 -20.69
CA GLN A 186 16.93 -13.34 -20.56
C GLN A 186 17.21 -13.65 -19.08
N PRO A 187 16.79 -14.81 -18.57
CA PRO A 187 17.11 -15.22 -17.22
C PRO A 187 18.59 -15.61 -17.08
N ASN A 188 19.12 -15.42 -15.89
CA ASN A 188 20.39 -16.01 -15.48
C ASN A 188 20.28 -17.55 -15.40
N PRO A 189 21.42 -18.28 -15.32
CA PRO A 189 21.41 -19.73 -15.17
C PRO A 189 20.63 -20.27 -13.95
N ASP A 190 20.49 -19.45 -12.90
CA ASP A 190 19.73 -19.75 -11.68
C ASP A 190 18.23 -19.40 -11.78
N GLY A 191 17.75 -18.95 -12.94
CA GLY A 191 16.37 -18.56 -13.17
C GLY A 191 16.02 -17.14 -12.70
N THR A 192 16.94 -16.42 -12.09
CA THR A 192 16.76 -15.00 -11.74
C THR A 192 16.93 -14.11 -12.97
N HIS A 193 16.48 -12.86 -12.88
CA HIS A 193 16.68 -11.87 -13.95
C HIS A 193 17.70 -10.82 -13.53
N ARG A 194 18.56 -10.40 -14.48
CA ARG A 194 19.41 -9.22 -14.29
C ARG A 194 18.53 -7.99 -14.13
N ILE A 195 18.81 -7.18 -13.09
CA ILE A 195 18.07 -5.98 -12.78
C ILE A 195 19.03 -4.80 -12.66
N GLU A 196 18.74 -3.73 -13.39
CA GLU A 196 19.45 -2.46 -13.27
C GLU A 196 18.48 -1.35 -12.88
N ARG A 197 18.98 -0.33 -12.17
CA ARG A 197 18.16 0.79 -11.69
C ARG A 197 18.75 2.13 -12.09
N ALA A 198 17.87 3.10 -12.34
CA ALA A 198 18.19 4.51 -12.50
C ALA A 198 17.36 5.33 -11.51
N GLU A 199 18.05 5.97 -10.58
CA GLU A 199 17.44 6.73 -9.51
C GLU A 199 17.28 8.20 -9.88
N ASN A 200 16.11 8.77 -9.58
CA ASN A 200 15.91 10.20 -9.60
C ASN A 200 16.43 10.82 -8.30
N VAL A 201 16.89 12.05 -8.37
CA VAL A 201 17.27 12.82 -7.16
C VAL A 201 16.06 12.96 -6.23
N LYS A 202 16.31 12.94 -4.91
CA LYS A 202 15.23 12.93 -3.90
C LYS A 202 14.65 14.31 -3.63
N ASP A 203 15.46 15.35 -3.75
CA ASP A 203 15.01 16.72 -3.56
C ASP A 203 14.18 17.20 -4.74
N VAL A 204 12.99 17.77 -4.46
CA VAL A 204 12.02 18.16 -5.48
C VAL A 204 12.55 19.31 -6.36
N ALA A 205 13.22 20.32 -5.78
CA ALA A 205 13.75 21.42 -6.53
C ALA A 205 14.87 20.97 -7.46
N GLN A 206 15.77 20.11 -6.99
CA GLN A 206 16.81 19.50 -7.81
C GLN A 206 16.23 18.58 -8.90
N TYR A 207 15.15 17.86 -8.61
CA TYR A 207 14.48 17.01 -9.60
C TYR A 207 13.94 17.86 -10.76
N ILE A 208 13.31 18.99 -10.46
CA ILE A 208 12.76 19.89 -11.47
C ILE A 208 13.88 20.53 -12.30
N THR A 209 14.91 21.05 -11.65
CA THR A 209 16.02 21.75 -12.34
C THR A 209 16.93 20.82 -13.14
N ARG A 210 16.96 19.54 -12.80
CA ARG A 210 17.80 18.50 -13.46
C ARG A 210 16.95 17.46 -14.20
N ILE A 211 15.76 17.87 -14.69
CA ILE A 211 14.82 16.91 -15.31
C ILE A 211 15.41 16.21 -16.52
N ASP A 212 16.16 16.93 -17.36
CA ASP A 212 16.80 16.37 -18.56
C ASP A 212 17.83 15.30 -18.20
N GLU A 213 18.62 15.51 -17.15
CA GLU A 213 19.53 14.50 -16.63
C GLU A 213 18.78 13.26 -16.13
N MET A 214 17.62 13.42 -15.46
CA MET A 214 16.81 12.29 -15.01
C MET A 214 16.23 11.50 -16.18
N ILE A 215 15.87 12.19 -17.27
CA ILE A 215 15.43 11.55 -18.52
C ILE A 215 16.60 10.79 -19.16
N GLU A 216 17.77 11.41 -19.27
CA GLU A 216 18.95 10.79 -19.85
C GLU A 216 19.39 9.52 -19.09
N ARG A 217 19.41 9.55 -17.74
CA ARG A 217 19.72 8.36 -16.93
C ARG A 217 18.82 7.17 -17.27
N LYS A 218 17.52 7.42 -17.46
CA LYS A 218 16.56 6.38 -17.85
C LYS A 218 16.78 5.90 -19.27
N SER A 219 16.98 6.83 -20.21
CA SER A 219 17.27 6.50 -21.60
C SER A 219 18.50 5.58 -21.72
N ARG A 220 19.60 5.94 -21.05
CA ARG A 220 20.81 5.11 -20.99
C ARG A 220 20.55 3.72 -20.42
N LEU A 221 19.63 3.60 -19.44
CA LEU A 221 19.29 2.32 -18.85
C LEU A 221 18.61 1.40 -19.87
N PHE A 222 17.75 1.93 -20.74
CA PHE A 222 17.00 1.14 -21.71
C PHE A 222 17.68 0.98 -23.08
N THR A 223 18.70 1.80 -23.40
CA THR A 223 19.47 1.71 -24.66
C THR A 223 20.68 0.77 -24.56
N LYS A 224 21.06 0.31 -23.36
CA LYS A 224 22.09 -0.73 -23.22
C LYS A 224 21.61 -2.04 -23.86
N GLU A 225 22.40 -2.63 -24.72
CA GLU A 225 22.24 -3.98 -25.25
C GLU A 225 22.63 -5.04 -24.22
#